data_a073c80b8f9fa91e6345a7ea807a9b96
#
_entry.id   a073c80b8f9fa91e6345a7ea807a9b96
#
_cell.length_a   1.000
_cell.length_b   1.000
_cell.length_c   1.000
_cell.angle_alpha   90.00
_cell.angle_beta   90.00
_cell.angle_gamma   90.00
#
_symmetry.space_group_name_H-M   'P 1'
#
loop_
_entity.id
_entity.type
_entity.pdbx_description
1 polymer ?
#
loop_
_entity_poly.entity_id
_entity_poly.type
_entity_poly.pdbx_seq_one_letter_code
_entity_poly.pdbx_strand_id
1 'polypeptide(L)'
;MERDLTSGSVWKNIVYFSLPYLLSYFSKTLYGLADLFIVGQFDGVASTTAVSIGSQVMHMLTVMIVGLAMGTTVNIGRAVGARDSQKASKVVGNTTVLFVGVSVVLAVVLLVLVQPIVRVMSTPAKAVEGTVRYLTICFIGIPFITAYNVIASIFRGLGDSKSPMYFIAVACVANIALDYLFIGALHMGPAGAALGTTLSQTISVAVSLLVILKKKTGISVKRADFRPERVTMGQVLKIGVPIAAQDGFIQVAFIIITIIANRRGLSVAAAVGIVEKIISFLFLVPSSMLSTVSALGAQNMGAGKYERADQILRYAMGIAVGFGLIVSLLIQIIAGPVVGLFTTDATVILLGAQYIRGYIWDCIFAGVHFSFSGYFCAYGKSEISFVHNLIAILCVRIPGVYLTSKIFPDTLFPMGLATATGSLLSVIICMIAFGWLKRKEKQKRKSA
;
A
#
# COMPACT_ATOMS: atom_id res chain seq x y z
N MET A 1 21.22 6.30 12.08
CA MET A 1 22.03 7.20 11.24
C MET A 1 21.16 7.64 10.09
N GLU A 2 20.92 8.92 9.98
CA GLU A 2 20.37 9.52 8.76
C GLU A 2 21.33 9.20 7.62
N ARG A 3 20.83 8.56 6.57
CA ARG A 3 21.64 8.36 5.38
C ARG A 3 21.39 9.51 4.41
N ASP A 4 22.46 10.20 4.03
CA ASP A 4 22.40 11.19 2.96
C ASP A 4 22.13 10.48 1.62
N LEU A 5 20.85 10.51 1.18
CA LEU A 5 20.43 9.94 -0.09
C LEU A 5 20.62 10.94 -1.24
N THR A 6 21.18 12.13 -0.95
CA THR A 6 21.45 13.17 -1.94
C THR A 6 22.83 13.04 -2.57
N SER A 7 23.62 12.04 -2.17
CA SER A 7 24.99 11.79 -2.63
C SER A 7 25.18 10.34 -3.06
N GLY A 8 26.31 10.02 -3.66
CA GLY A 8 26.70 8.68 -4.09
C GLY A 8 25.91 8.16 -5.31
N SER A 9 25.96 6.85 -5.58
CA SER A 9 25.29 6.21 -6.71
C SER A 9 23.78 6.18 -6.51
N VAL A 10 23.02 6.69 -7.49
CA VAL A 10 21.55 6.68 -7.48
C VAL A 10 21.02 5.24 -7.45
N TRP A 11 21.58 4.35 -8.31
CA TRP A 11 21.21 2.94 -8.34
C TRP A 11 21.36 2.26 -6.98
N LYS A 12 22.54 2.42 -6.34
CA LYS A 12 22.79 1.82 -5.01
C LYS A 12 21.83 2.36 -3.94
N ASN A 13 21.49 3.65 -4.01
CA ASN A 13 20.55 4.25 -3.07
C ASN A 13 19.13 3.70 -3.26
N ILE A 14 18.68 3.52 -4.51
CA ILE A 14 17.35 2.93 -4.81
C ILE A 14 17.29 1.50 -4.28
N VAL A 15 18.25 0.63 -4.64
CA VAL A 15 18.25 -0.78 -4.19
C VAL A 15 18.34 -0.88 -2.68
N TYR A 16 19.22 -0.11 -2.05
CA TYR A 16 19.40 -0.12 -0.62
C TYR A 16 18.13 0.31 0.14
N PHE A 17 17.36 1.26 -0.40
CA PHE A 17 16.14 1.75 0.23
C PHE A 17 14.93 0.87 -0.10
N SER A 18 14.80 0.42 -1.35
CA SER A 18 13.65 -0.34 -1.81
C SER A 18 13.61 -1.77 -1.28
N LEU A 19 14.77 -2.43 -1.11
CA LEU A 19 14.81 -3.83 -0.68
C LEU A 19 14.25 -4.03 0.74
N PRO A 20 14.66 -3.28 1.79
CA PRO A 20 14.04 -3.38 3.10
C PRO A 20 12.54 -3.01 3.08
N TYR A 21 12.16 -2.06 2.23
CA TYR A 21 10.77 -1.69 2.07
C TYR A 21 9.94 -2.83 1.45
N LEU A 22 10.45 -3.47 0.42
CA LEU A 22 9.86 -4.66 -0.20
C LEU A 22 9.69 -5.80 0.82
N LEU A 23 10.72 -6.07 1.62
CA LEU A 23 10.67 -7.08 2.69
C LEU A 23 9.64 -6.72 3.76
N SER A 24 9.46 -5.43 4.07
CA SER A 24 8.40 -4.98 4.99
C SER A 24 7.00 -5.30 4.45
N TYR A 25 6.77 -5.03 3.16
CA TYR A 25 5.49 -5.37 2.51
C TYR A 25 5.25 -6.87 2.45
N PHE A 26 6.28 -7.63 2.08
CA PHE A 26 6.22 -9.08 2.05
C PHE A 26 5.86 -9.66 3.43
N SER A 27 6.56 -9.23 4.50
CA SER A 27 6.26 -9.65 5.87
C SER A 27 4.83 -9.32 6.28
N LYS A 28 4.33 -8.14 5.89
CA LYS A 28 2.95 -7.73 6.18
C LYS A 28 1.92 -8.59 5.45
N THR A 29 2.19 -8.98 4.22
CA THR A 29 1.32 -9.89 3.46
C THR A 29 1.35 -11.30 4.07
N LEU A 30 2.53 -11.73 4.51
CA LEU A 30 2.73 -13.06 5.08
C LEU A 30 1.94 -13.25 6.39
N TYR A 31 1.97 -12.27 7.31
CA TYR A 31 1.22 -12.43 8.55
C TYR A 31 -0.30 -12.43 8.30
N GLY A 32 -0.82 -11.62 7.35
CA GLY A 32 -2.23 -11.68 6.99
C GLY A 32 -2.68 -13.03 6.41
N LEU A 33 -1.77 -13.75 5.73
CA LEU A 33 -2.03 -15.12 5.30
C LEU A 33 -1.94 -16.12 6.47
N ALA A 34 -1.02 -15.89 7.41
CA ALA A 34 -0.87 -16.71 8.60
C ALA A 34 -2.13 -16.67 9.48
N ASP A 35 -2.73 -15.48 9.69
CA ASP A 35 -4.01 -15.33 10.41
C ASP A 35 -5.08 -16.27 9.82
N LEU A 36 -5.28 -16.22 8.49
CA LEU A 36 -6.28 -17.05 7.81
C LEU A 36 -5.96 -18.54 7.90
N PHE A 37 -4.69 -18.91 7.80
CA PHE A 37 -4.23 -20.29 7.90
C PHE A 37 -4.49 -20.85 9.30
N ILE A 38 -4.11 -20.11 10.34
CA ILE A 38 -4.25 -20.55 11.74
C ILE A 38 -5.75 -20.65 12.11
N VAL A 39 -6.57 -19.64 11.74
CA VAL A 39 -8.02 -19.72 11.95
C VAL A 39 -8.63 -20.92 11.23
N GLY A 40 -8.18 -21.21 10.00
CA GLY A 40 -8.66 -22.36 9.23
C GLY A 40 -8.30 -23.71 9.83
N GLN A 41 -7.19 -23.80 10.59
CA GLN A 41 -6.78 -25.03 11.27
C GLN A 41 -7.55 -25.32 12.56
N PHE A 42 -7.83 -24.28 13.34
CA PHE A 42 -8.34 -24.44 14.71
C PHE A 42 -9.84 -24.11 14.85
N ASP A 43 -10.43 -23.47 13.84
CA ASP A 43 -11.82 -23.03 13.88
C ASP A 43 -12.56 -23.35 12.55
N GLY A 44 -13.86 -23.19 12.54
CA GLY A 44 -14.70 -23.58 11.41
C GLY A 44 -14.73 -22.58 10.26
N VAL A 45 -15.42 -22.97 9.17
CA VAL A 45 -15.58 -22.16 7.94
C VAL A 45 -16.19 -20.77 8.22
N ALA A 46 -17.13 -20.68 9.17
CA ALA A 46 -17.74 -19.40 9.53
C ALA A 46 -16.73 -18.40 10.08
N SER A 47 -15.82 -18.85 10.95
CA SER A 47 -14.76 -18.03 11.53
C SER A 47 -13.70 -17.63 10.49
N THR A 48 -13.29 -18.57 9.63
CA THR A 48 -12.39 -18.26 8.51
C THR A 48 -12.99 -17.23 7.57
N THR A 49 -14.28 -17.34 7.27
CA THR A 49 -15.01 -16.35 6.46
C THR A 49 -15.06 -14.99 7.15
N ALA A 50 -15.34 -14.96 8.46
CA ALA A 50 -15.38 -13.73 9.24
C ALA A 50 -14.03 -13.00 9.24
N VAL A 51 -12.92 -13.72 9.48
CA VAL A 51 -11.57 -13.15 9.44
C VAL A 51 -11.20 -12.70 8.03
N SER A 52 -11.55 -13.45 7.01
CA SER A 52 -11.28 -13.08 5.60
C SER A 52 -11.94 -11.76 5.23
N ILE A 53 -13.24 -11.60 5.54
CA ILE A 53 -13.99 -10.35 5.26
C ILE A 53 -13.43 -9.20 6.10
N GLY A 54 -13.22 -9.44 7.41
CA GLY A 54 -12.66 -8.43 8.31
C GLY A 54 -11.26 -7.97 7.88
N SER A 55 -10.39 -8.90 7.48
CA SER A 55 -9.04 -8.58 6.98
C SER A 55 -9.07 -7.76 5.70
N GLN A 56 -10.03 -7.98 4.80
CA GLN A 56 -10.19 -7.19 3.59
C GLN A 56 -10.53 -5.73 3.91
N VAL A 57 -11.45 -5.50 4.86
CA VAL A 57 -11.77 -4.15 5.34
C VAL A 57 -10.55 -3.51 5.98
N MET A 58 -9.83 -4.23 6.85
CA MET A 58 -8.64 -3.72 7.52
C MET A 58 -7.50 -3.44 6.54
N HIS A 59 -7.36 -4.25 5.47
CA HIS A 59 -6.38 -4.00 4.41
C HIS A 59 -6.66 -2.68 3.70
N MET A 60 -7.91 -2.44 3.28
CA MET A 60 -8.32 -1.18 2.65
C MET A 60 -8.01 0.04 3.55
N LEU A 61 -8.39 -0.02 4.83
CA LEU A 61 -8.10 1.05 5.79
C LEU A 61 -6.61 1.28 5.98
N THR A 62 -5.84 0.19 6.06
CA THR A 62 -4.39 0.28 6.27
C THR A 62 -3.67 0.90 5.08
N VAL A 63 -4.02 0.56 3.83
CA VAL A 63 -3.39 1.17 2.66
C VAL A 63 -3.73 2.66 2.57
N MET A 64 -4.96 3.05 2.93
CA MET A 64 -5.35 4.47 3.01
C MET A 64 -4.56 5.22 4.09
N ILE A 65 -4.34 4.62 5.27
CA ILE A 65 -3.50 5.21 6.33
C ILE A 65 -2.05 5.37 5.86
N VAL A 66 -1.50 4.37 5.17
CA VAL A 66 -0.14 4.44 4.58
C VAL A 66 -0.06 5.56 3.54
N GLY A 67 -1.06 5.67 2.66
CA GLY A 67 -1.16 6.76 1.69
C GLY A 67 -1.21 8.13 2.36
N LEU A 68 -2.03 8.28 3.41
CA LEU A 68 -2.12 9.52 4.18
C LEU A 68 -0.77 9.87 4.85
N ALA A 69 -0.09 8.87 5.40
CA ALA A 69 1.22 9.04 6.03
C ALA A 69 2.37 9.34 5.03
N MET A 70 2.16 9.15 3.71
CA MET A 70 3.13 9.53 2.67
C MET A 70 3.46 11.03 2.73
N GLY A 71 2.49 11.87 3.10
CA GLY A 71 2.71 13.29 3.32
C GLY A 71 3.80 13.58 4.35
N THR A 72 3.88 12.79 5.41
CA THR A 72 4.95 12.86 6.42
C THR A 72 6.30 12.51 5.82
N THR A 73 6.40 11.38 5.11
CA THR A 73 7.65 10.95 4.45
C THR A 73 8.21 12.03 3.54
N VAL A 74 7.36 12.64 2.72
CA VAL A 74 7.80 13.66 1.76
C VAL A 74 8.23 14.95 2.45
N ASN A 75 7.45 15.46 3.42
CA ASN A 75 7.79 16.72 4.08
C ASN A 75 9.05 16.59 4.94
N ILE A 76 9.23 15.48 5.66
CA ILE A 76 10.47 15.19 6.38
C ILE A 76 11.64 15.04 5.40
N GLY A 77 11.46 14.26 4.33
CA GLY A 77 12.51 14.06 3.32
C GLY A 77 13.00 15.38 2.72
N ARG A 78 12.09 16.30 2.40
CA ARG A 78 12.44 17.64 1.92
C ARG A 78 13.21 18.47 2.96
N ALA A 79 12.78 18.42 4.21
CA ALA A 79 13.45 19.15 5.29
C ALA A 79 14.87 18.59 5.53
N VAL A 80 15.02 17.26 5.55
CA VAL A 80 16.32 16.58 5.66
C VAL A 80 17.22 16.93 4.47
N GLY A 81 16.69 16.86 3.25
CA GLY A 81 17.44 17.25 2.06
C GLY A 81 17.90 18.69 2.06
N ALA A 82 17.09 19.61 2.59
CA ALA A 82 17.42 21.01 2.78
C ALA A 82 18.36 21.26 3.97
N ARG A 83 18.72 20.21 4.74
CA ARG A 83 19.47 20.30 5.99
C ARG A 83 18.81 21.18 7.06
N ASP A 84 17.48 21.29 7.01
CA ASP A 84 16.68 22.06 7.96
C ASP A 84 16.13 21.12 9.04
N SER A 85 16.95 20.84 10.04
CA SER A 85 16.60 19.96 11.16
C SER A 85 15.44 20.52 11.99
N GLN A 86 15.30 21.85 12.09
CA GLN A 86 14.22 22.47 12.84
C GLN A 86 12.87 22.22 12.15
N LYS A 87 12.82 22.38 10.82
CA LYS A 87 11.63 22.07 10.03
C LYS A 87 11.29 20.58 10.09
N ALA A 88 12.29 19.70 10.03
CA ALA A 88 12.08 18.26 10.16
C ALA A 88 11.46 17.92 11.53
N SER A 89 11.99 18.47 12.65
CA SER A 89 11.45 18.28 14.00
C SER A 89 10.00 18.77 14.12
N LYS A 90 9.70 19.96 13.56
CA LYS A 90 8.32 20.48 13.51
C LYS A 90 7.36 19.56 12.75
N VAL A 91 7.80 19.03 11.59
CA VAL A 91 6.97 18.08 10.82
C VAL A 91 6.73 16.81 11.63
N VAL A 92 7.73 16.25 12.32
CA VAL A 92 7.56 15.07 13.18
C VAL A 92 6.54 15.34 14.28
N GLY A 93 6.70 16.43 15.05
CA GLY A 93 5.79 16.78 16.14
C GLY A 93 4.35 17.01 15.65
N ASN A 94 4.19 17.81 14.61
CA ASN A 94 2.87 18.09 14.03
C ASN A 94 2.20 16.85 13.42
N THR A 95 2.98 15.99 12.76
CA THR A 95 2.49 14.69 12.27
C THR A 95 1.96 13.84 13.40
N THR A 96 2.70 13.74 14.51
CA THR A 96 2.27 12.95 15.67
C THR A 96 0.93 13.43 16.20
N VAL A 97 0.77 14.74 16.43
CA VAL A 97 -0.49 15.32 16.93
C VAL A 97 -1.63 15.12 15.93
N LEU A 98 -1.38 15.37 14.64
CA LEU A 98 -2.37 15.21 13.58
C LEU A 98 -2.91 13.77 13.53
N PHE A 99 -2.00 12.79 13.50
CA PHE A 99 -2.41 11.39 13.34
C PHE A 99 -2.96 10.76 14.62
N VAL A 100 -2.58 11.24 15.81
CA VAL A 100 -3.28 10.88 17.04
C VAL A 100 -4.75 11.33 16.94
N GLY A 101 -5.01 12.58 16.57
CA GLY A 101 -6.37 13.07 16.37
C GLY A 101 -7.13 12.30 15.29
N VAL A 102 -6.53 12.13 14.12
CA VAL A 102 -7.13 11.38 12.99
C VAL A 102 -7.44 9.94 13.38
N SER A 103 -6.53 9.24 14.07
CA SER A 103 -6.72 7.84 14.45
C SER A 103 -7.84 7.64 15.47
N VAL A 104 -7.97 8.54 16.45
CA VAL A 104 -9.05 8.50 17.43
C VAL A 104 -10.40 8.77 16.76
N VAL A 105 -10.49 9.81 15.92
CA VAL A 105 -11.73 10.12 15.19
C VAL A 105 -12.10 8.95 14.26
N LEU A 106 -11.12 8.40 13.52
CA LEU A 106 -11.35 7.26 12.64
C LEU A 106 -11.81 6.02 13.41
N ALA A 107 -11.20 5.71 14.55
CA ALA A 107 -11.62 4.59 15.40
C ALA A 107 -13.07 4.75 15.87
N VAL A 108 -13.44 5.93 16.38
CA VAL A 108 -14.81 6.22 16.82
C VAL A 108 -15.81 6.09 15.68
N VAL A 109 -15.52 6.70 14.52
CA VAL A 109 -16.40 6.62 13.33
C VAL A 109 -16.57 5.17 12.88
N LEU A 110 -15.48 4.40 12.79
CA LEU A 110 -15.54 3.01 12.36
C LEU A 110 -16.28 2.11 13.36
N LEU A 111 -16.14 2.35 14.66
CA LEU A 111 -16.91 1.62 15.70
C LEU A 111 -18.41 1.88 15.58
N VAL A 112 -18.83 3.10 15.26
CA VAL A 112 -20.24 3.42 15.00
C VAL A 112 -20.72 2.76 13.70
N LEU A 113 -19.85 2.67 12.69
CA LEU A 113 -20.17 2.14 11.36
C LEU A 113 -19.94 0.63 11.21
N VAL A 114 -19.53 -0.09 12.25
CA VAL A 114 -19.20 -1.53 12.13
C VAL A 114 -20.35 -2.35 11.53
N GLN A 115 -21.57 -2.15 12.00
CA GLN A 115 -22.76 -2.86 11.49
C GLN A 115 -23.10 -2.51 10.04
N PRO A 116 -23.16 -1.21 9.63
CA PRO A 116 -23.28 -0.83 8.23
C PRO A 116 -22.19 -1.44 7.32
N ILE A 117 -20.92 -1.44 7.76
CA ILE A 117 -19.80 -2.01 7.00
C ILE A 117 -20.03 -3.50 6.75
N VAL A 118 -20.37 -4.27 7.79
CA VAL A 118 -20.61 -5.72 7.67
C VAL A 118 -21.79 -6.02 6.74
N ARG A 119 -22.83 -5.17 6.72
CA ARG A 119 -23.96 -5.28 5.78
C ARG A 119 -23.54 -4.99 4.35
N VAL A 120 -22.80 -3.91 4.11
CA VAL A 120 -22.28 -3.54 2.77
C VAL A 120 -21.37 -4.63 2.21
N MET A 121 -20.59 -5.29 3.08
CA MET A 121 -19.75 -6.42 2.68
C MET A 121 -20.53 -7.68 2.35
N SER A 122 -21.87 -7.68 2.46
CA SER A 122 -22.74 -8.84 2.18
C SER A 122 -22.29 -10.09 2.94
N THR A 123 -21.91 -9.91 4.20
CA THR A 123 -21.38 -10.99 5.06
C THR A 123 -22.42 -12.09 5.25
N PRO A 124 -22.07 -13.39 5.00
CA PRO A 124 -22.97 -14.50 5.25
C PRO A 124 -23.47 -14.54 6.69
N ALA A 125 -24.75 -14.85 6.92
CA ALA A 125 -25.40 -14.78 8.23
C ALA A 125 -24.63 -15.48 9.35
N LYS A 126 -24.02 -16.66 9.07
CA LYS A 126 -23.20 -17.41 10.05
C LYS A 126 -21.85 -16.75 10.39
N ALA A 127 -21.38 -15.82 9.56
CA ALA A 127 -20.11 -15.11 9.78
C ALA A 127 -20.29 -13.69 10.33
N VAL A 128 -21.51 -13.15 10.37
CA VAL A 128 -21.79 -11.75 10.79
C VAL A 128 -21.24 -11.48 12.18
N GLU A 129 -21.58 -12.29 13.17
CA GLU A 129 -21.14 -12.08 14.56
C GLU A 129 -19.61 -12.09 14.68
N GLY A 130 -18.94 -13.08 14.05
CA GLY A 130 -17.49 -13.17 14.03
C GLY A 130 -16.84 -11.96 13.36
N THR A 131 -17.40 -11.49 12.22
CA THR A 131 -16.89 -10.30 11.50
C THR A 131 -17.05 -9.03 12.33
N VAL A 132 -18.20 -8.86 13.01
CA VAL A 132 -18.44 -7.70 13.89
C VAL A 132 -17.44 -7.72 15.05
N ARG A 133 -17.23 -8.86 15.71
CA ARG A 133 -16.24 -9.00 16.80
C ARG A 133 -14.83 -8.69 16.31
N TYR A 134 -14.42 -9.27 15.18
CA TYR A 134 -13.12 -9.03 14.56
C TYR A 134 -12.90 -7.54 14.27
N LEU A 135 -13.83 -6.91 13.54
CA LEU A 135 -13.71 -5.50 13.17
C LEU A 135 -13.76 -4.57 14.38
N THR A 136 -14.59 -4.86 15.38
CA THR A 136 -14.66 -4.03 16.60
C THR A 136 -13.31 -3.99 17.31
N ILE A 137 -12.65 -5.13 17.49
CA ILE A 137 -11.33 -5.20 18.14
C ILE A 137 -10.27 -4.49 17.29
N CYS A 138 -10.27 -4.72 15.97
CA CYS A 138 -9.35 -4.05 15.06
C CYS A 138 -9.56 -2.54 15.02
N PHE A 139 -10.81 -2.05 15.06
CA PHE A 139 -11.12 -0.62 15.07
C PHE A 139 -10.68 0.06 16.36
N ILE A 140 -10.78 -0.61 17.52
CA ILE A 140 -10.15 -0.15 18.77
C ILE A 140 -8.63 -0.09 18.61
N GLY A 141 -8.03 -0.99 17.83
CA GLY A 141 -6.60 -1.04 17.53
C GLY A 141 -6.10 -0.01 16.50
N ILE A 142 -6.99 0.71 15.79
CA ILE A 142 -6.62 1.71 14.76
C ILE A 142 -5.57 2.71 15.23
N PRO A 143 -5.60 3.27 16.46
CA PRO A 143 -4.55 4.17 16.93
C PRO A 143 -3.15 3.54 16.89
N PHE A 144 -3.00 2.28 17.25
CA PHE A 144 -1.71 1.57 17.24
C PHE A 144 -1.26 1.25 15.82
N ILE A 145 -2.19 0.80 14.95
CA ILE A 145 -1.93 0.56 13.52
C ILE A 145 -1.48 1.86 12.85
N THR A 146 -2.13 2.96 13.14
CA THR A 146 -1.79 4.29 12.63
C THR A 146 -0.43 4.73 13.16
N ALA A 147 -0.17 4.58 14.45
CA ALA A 147 1.09 4.96 15.07
C ALA A 147 2.29 4.22 14.43
N TYR A 148 2.17 2.90 14.20
CA TYR A 148 3.21 2.15 13.49
C TYR A 148 3.47 2.73 12.08
N ASN A 149 2.41 2.95 11.29
CA ASN A 149 2.57 3.45 9.92
C ASN A 149 3.15 4.86 9.86
N VAL A 150 2.81 5.72 10.83
CA VAL A 150 3.37 7.07 10.96
C VAL A 150 4.83 7.02 11.36
N ILE A 151 5.21 6.21 12.36
CA ILE A 151 6.60 6.03 12.75
C ILE A 151 7.42 5.51 11.57
N ALA A 152 6.90 4.50 10.86
CA ALA A 152 7.55 3.99 9.65
C ALA A 152 7.72 5.07 8.57
N SER A 153 6.75 5.98 8.42
CA SER A 153 6.81 7.09 7.47
C SER A 153 7.82 8.16 7.88
N ILE A 154 7.98 8.42 9.18
CA ILE A 154 9.02 9.30 9.71
C ILE A 154 10.41 8.73 9.38
N PHE A 155 10.67 7.45 9.69
CA PHE A 155 11.95 6.83 9.40
C PHE A 155 12.26 6.82 7.89
N ARG A 156 11.27 6.55 7.04
CA ARG A 156 11.44 6.63 5.59
C ARG A 156 11.80 8.04 5.13
N GLY A 157 11.16 9.06 5.67
CA GLY A 157 11.51 10.47 5.40
C GLY A 157 12.95 10.81 5.80
N LEU A 158 13.43 10.23 6.90
CA LEU A 158 14.81 10.34 7.36
C LEU A 158 15.82 9.56 6.50
N GLY A 159 15.34 8.75 5.55
CA GLY A 159 16.20 7.91 4.70
C GLY A 159 16.50 6.53 5.28
N ASP A 160 15.84 6.13 6.36
CA ASP A 160 15.98 4.82 6.99
C ASP A 160 14.77 3.93 6.64
N SER A 161 14.93 3.01 5.71
CA SER A 161 13.95 1.98 5.37
C SER A 161 14.15 0.67 6.16
N LYS A 162 15.32 0.49 6.80
CA LYS A 162 15.63 -0.74 7.53
C LYS A 162 14.94 -0.80 8.89
N SER A 163 14.89 0.29 9.63
CA SER A 163 14.24 0.29 10.94
C SER A 163 12.76 -0.10 10.86
N PRO A 164 11.94 0.46 9.94
CA PRO A 164 10.57 -0.02 9.73
C PRO A 164 10.46 -1.50 9.37
N MET A 165 11.41 -2.03 8.59
CA MET A 165 11.46 -3.46 8.25
C MET A 165 11.63 -4.33 9.51
N TYR A 166 12.53 -3.95 10.43
CA TYR A 166 12.69 -4.69 11.68
C TYR A 166 11.45 -4.59 12.58
N PHE A 167 10.79 -3.43 12.62
CA PHE A 167 9.57 -3.25 13.42
C PHE A 167 8.44 -4.13 12.93
N ILE A 168 8.24 -4.25 11.60
CA ILE A 168 7.20 -5.13 11.06
C ILE A 168 7.58 -6.61 11.19
N ALA A 169 8.86 -6.97 11.10
CA ALA A 169 9.31 -8.33 11.35
C ALA A 169 9.00 -8.78 12.78
N VAL A 170 9.23 -7.91 13.77
CA VAL A 170 8.83 -8.16 15.17
C VAL A 170 7.31 -8.31 15.28
N ALA A 171 6.53 -7.44 14.63
CA ALA A 171 5.07 -7.56 14.61
C ALA A 171 4.62 -8.89 13.99
N CYS A 172 5.23 -9.33 12.89
CA CYS A 172 4.91 -10.58 12.20
C CYS A 172 5.12 -11.80 13.11
N VAL A 173 6.28 -11.88 13.76
CA VAL A 173 6.59 -12.97 14.69
C VAL A 173 5.65 -12.94 15.89
N ALA A 174 5.41 -11.78 16.48
CA ALA A 174 4.48 -11.62 17.60
C ALA A 174 3.04 -11.99 17.21
N ASN A 175 2.58 -11.57 16.02
CA ASN A 175 1.25 -11.91 15.53
C ASN A 175 1.05 -13.42 15.41
N ILE A 176 1.96 -14.13 14.72
CA ILE A 176 1.89 -15.58 14.56
C ILE A 176 1.85 -16.28 15.94
N ALA A 177 2.71 -15.87 16.87
CA ALA A 177 2.74 -16.45 18.22
C ALA A 177 1.44 -16.18 18.99
N LEU A 178 0.90 -14.97 18.91
CA LEU A 178 -0.36 -14.58 19.55
C LEU A 178 -1.57 -15.28 18.91
N ASP A 179 -1.56 -15.53 17.61
CA ASP A 179 -2.62 -16.26 16.93
C ASP A 179 -2.67 -17.72 17.38
N TYR A 180 -1.52 -18.40 17.46
CA TYR A 180 -1.48 -19.76 18.05
C TYR A 180 -1.95 -19.78 19.51
N LEU A 181 -1.66 -18.74 20.29
CA LEU A 181 -2.13 -18.62 21.66
C LEU A 181 -3.65 -18.37 21.72
N PHE A 182 -4.16 -17.33 21.03
CA PHE A 182 -5.55 -16.92 21.14
C PHE A 182 -6.51 -17.82 20.37
N ILE A 183 -6.12 -18.26 19.18
CA ILE A 183 -6.96 -19.09 18.32
C ILE A 183 -6.73 -20.57 18.66
N GLY A 184 -5.45 -21.01 18.74
CA GLY A 184 -5.10 -22.41 18.97
C GLY A 184 -5.35 -22.89 20.39
N ALA A 185 -4.81 -22.16 21.39
CA ALA A 185 -4.89 -22.60 22.78
C ALA A 185 -6.15 -22.09 23.51
N LEU A 186 -6.58 -20.85 23.26
CA LEU A 186 -7.71 -20.22 23.95
C LEU A 186 -9.03 -20.30 23.17
N HIS A 187 -9.03 -20.82 21.95
CA HIS A 187 -10.21 -21.01 21.08
C HIS A 187 -11.09 -19.75 20.92
N MET A 188 -10.45 -18.58 20.78
CA MET A 188 -11.15 -17.30 20.68
C MET A 188 -11.65 -16.99 19.26
N GLY A 189 -11.33 -17.82 18.26
CA GLY A 189 -11.78 -17.68 16.88
C GLY A 189 -11.42 -16.30 16.26
N PRO A 190 -12.40 -15.63 15.59
CA PRO A 190 -12.16 -14.32 14.95
C PRO A 190 -11.70 -13.23 15.91
N ALA A 191 -12.16 -13.25 17.17
CA ALA A 191 -11.71 -12.32 18.20
C ALA A 191 -10.23 -12.52 18.54
N GLY A 192 -9.77 -13.77 18.57
CA GLY A 192 -8.36 -14.12 18.78
C GLY A 192 -7.46 -13.56 17.67
N ALA A 193 -7.84 -13.76 16.40
CA ALA A 193 -7.12 -13.20 15.25
C ALA A 193 -7.02 -11.66 15.32
N ALA A 194 -8.12 -10.98 15.66
CA ALA A 194 -8.14 -9.53 15.80
C ALA A 194 -7.25 -9.03 16.95
N LEU A 195 -7.24 -9.73 18.09
CA LEU A 195 -6.35 -9.45 19.22
C LEU A 195 -4.89 -9.69 18.84
N GLY A 196 -4.58 -10.79 18.16
CA GLY A 196 -3.24 -11.08 17.66
C GLY A 196 -2.72 -9.95 16.77
N THR A 197 -3.51 -9.53 15.81
CA THR A 197 -3.18 -8.39 14.92
C THR A 197 -3.01 -7.08 15.69
N THR A 198 -3.93 -6.73 16.59
CA THR A 198 -3.89 -5.46 17.32
C THR A 198 -2.71 -5.39 18.31
N LEU A 199 -2.50 -6.46 19.07
CA LEU A 199 -1.42 -6.53 20.06
C LEU A 199 -0.05 -6.60 19.40
N SER A 200 0.11 -7.31 18.29
CA SER A 200 1.36 -7.35 17.54
C SER A 200 1.77 -5.96 17.01
N GLN A 201 0.80 -5.17 16.53
CA GLN A 201 1.05 -3.77 16.14
C GLN A 201 1.40 -2.91 17.37
N THR A 202 0.76 -3.13 18.51
CA THR A 202 1.09 -2.43 19.75
C THR A 202 2.52 -2.74 20.22
N ILE A 203 2.94 -4.01 20.16
CA ILE A 203 4.32 -4.45 20.45
C ILE A 203 5.29 -3.76 19.48
N SER A 204 4.98 -3.72 18.19
CA SER A 204 5.80 -3.07 17.20
C SER A 204 5.97 -1.55 17.48
N VAL A 205 4.91 -0.87 17.88
CA VAL A 205 4.96 0.54 18.30
C VAL A 205 5.84 0.69 19.54
N ALA A 206 5.67 -0.15 20.56
CA ALA A 206 6.51 -0.10 21.77
C ALA A 206 7.99 -0.31 21.45
N VAL A 207 8.32 -1.30 20.63
CA VAL A 207 9.70 -1.55 20.17
C VAL A 207 10.24 -0.37 19.38
N SER A 208 9.45 0.22 18.48
CA SER A 208 9.89 1.37 17.70
C SER A 208 10.16 2.61 18.56
N LEU A 209 9.32 2.86 19.58
CA LEU A 209 9.54 3.94 20.54
C LEU A 209 10.80 3.71 21.39
N LEU A 210 11.04 2.47 21.84
CA LEU A 210 12.29 2.13 22.56
C LEU A 210 13.54 2.36 21.69
N VAL A 211 13.44 2.03 20.39
CA VAL A 211 14.52 2.29 19.43
C VAL A 211 14.75 3.79 19.25
N ILE A 212 13.69 4.59 19.14
CA ILE A 212 13.75 6.06 19.02
C ILE A 212 14.43 6.65 20.27
N LEU A 213 14.07 6.20 21.46
CA LEU A 213 14.67 6.69 22.72
C LEU A 213 16.15 6.33 22.86
N LYS A 214 16.57 5.15 22.34
CA LYS A 214 17.96 4.69 22.42
C LYS A 214 18.84 5.20 21.28
N LYS A 215 18.31 5.34 20.07
CA LYS A 215 19.03 5.85 18.90
C LYS A 215 18.95 7.38 18.90
N LYS A 216 20.11 8.05 18.81
CA LYS A 216 20.17 9.46 18.43
C LYS A 216 19.79 9.55 16.94
N THR A 217 18.54 9.88 16.65
CA THR A 217 17.98 9.96 15.28
C THR A 217 18.41 11.21 14.51
N GLY A 218 19.41 11.97 14.98
CA GLY A 218 19.88 13.21 14.33
C GLY A 218 18.88 14.38 14.41
N ILE A 219 17.60 14.12 14.68
CA ILE A 219 16.55 15.12 14.88
C ILE A 219 16.19 15.16 16.37
N SER A 220 16.32 16.34 16.97
CA SER A 220 15.92 16.59 18.37
C SER A 220 14.53 17.22 18.38
N VAL A 221 13.50 16.41 18.63
CA VAL A 221 12.12 16.90 18.76
C VAL A 221 11.93 17.49 20.16
N LYS A 222 11.51 18.74 20.23
CA LYS A 222 11.22 19.47 21.46
C LYS A 222 9.71 19.52 21.72
N ARG A 223 9.30 19.77 22.96
CA ARG A 223 7.88 19.93 23.31
C ARG A 223 7.19 21.02 22.47
N ALA A 224 7.90 22.05 22.06
CA ALA A 224 7.38 23.12 21.21
C ALA A 224 6.96 22.63 19.81
N ASP A 225 7.60 21.57 19.28
CA ASP A 225 7.35 21.03 17.95
C ASP A 225 6.01 20.31 17.86
N PHE A 226 5.43 19.90 19.01
CA PHE A 226 4.08 19.30 19.11
C PHE A 226 2.96 20.35 19.13
N ARG A 227 3.26 21.64 19.13
CA ARG A 227 2.20 22.65 19.01
C ARG A 227 1.59 22.59 17.62
N PRO A 228 0.26 22.44 17.50
CA PRO A 228 -0.42 22.34 16.21
C PRO A 228 -0.14 23.58 15.35
N GLU A 229 0.41 23.38 14.17
CA GLU A 229 0.64 24.42 13.19
C GLU A 229 -0.15 24.08 11.90
N ARG A 230 -1.15 24.90 11.59
CA ARG A 230 -2.05 24.66 10.44
C ARG A 230 -1.32 24.52 9.13
N VAL A 231 -0.25 25.30 8.92
CA VAL A 231 0.54 25.27 7.69
C VAL A 231 1.25 23.93 7.53
N THR A 232 1.94 23.46 8.57
CA THR A 232 2.68 22.20 8.56
C THR A 232 1.75 21.00 8.42
N MET A 233 0.65 20.97 9.20
CA MET A 233 -0.38 19.93 9.07
C MET A 233 -1.03 19.94 7.69
N GLY A 234 -1.35 21.13 7.15
CA GLY A 234 -1.89 21.29 5.82
C GLY A 234 -0.96 20.78 4.71
N GLN A 235 0.34 20.97 4.85
CA GLN A 235 1.33 20.42 3.90
C GLN A 235 1.37 18.89 3.92
N VAL A 236 1.24 18.26 5.10
CA VAL A 236 1.16 16.79 5.22
C VAL A 236 -0.12 16.27 4.56
N LEU A 237 -1.26 16.87 4.88
CA LEU A 237 -2.56 16.47 4.33
C LEU A 237 -2.66 16.72 2.82
N LYS A 238 -2.09 17.80 2.30
CA LYS A 238 -2.08 18.13 0.87
C LYS A 238 -1.44 17.02 0.02
N ILE A 239 -0.46 16.32 0.56
CA ILE A 239 0.18 15.19 -0.12
C ILE A 239 -0.53 13.89 0.25
N GLY A 240 -0.84 13.68 1.52
CA GLY A 240 -1.38 12.42 2.01
C GLY A 240 -2.81 12.14 1.58
N VAL A 241 -3.70 13.13 1.58
CA VAL A 241 -5.13 12.93 1.24
C VAL A 241 -5.33 12.44 -0.20
N PRO A 242 -4.70 13.03 -1.24
CA PRO A 242 -4.84 12.50 -2.59
C PRO A 242 -4.34 11.07 -2.74
N ILE A 243 -3.25 10.69 -2.05
CA ILE A 243 -2.72 9.32 -2.12
C ILE A 243 -3.62 8.34 -1.37
N ALA A 244 -4.12 8.71 -0.19
CA ALA A 244 -5.10 7.89 0.54
C ALA A 244 -6.37 7.67 -0.29
N ALA A 245 -6.87 8.70 -0.96
CA ALA A 245 -8.02 8.61 -1.86
C ALA A 245 -7.70 7.70 -3.07
N GLN A 246 -6.52 7.87 -3.70
CA GLN A 246 -6.06 6.99 -4.77
C GLN A 246 -6.08 5.53 -4.36
N ASP A 247 -5.49 5.20 -3.21
CA ASP A 247 -5.41 3.83 -2.71
C ASP A 247 -6.80 3.26 -2.40
N GLY A 248 -7.69 4.08 -1.82
CA GLY A 248 -9.09 3.72 -1.60
C GLY A 248 -9.82 3.41 -2.90
N PHE A 249 -9.70 4.24 -3.92
CA PHE A 249 -10.33 4.00 -5.23
C PHE A 249 -9.78 2.76 -5.95
N ILE A 250 -8.49 2.46 -5.80
CA ILE A 250 -7.90 1.22 -6.31
C ILE A 250 -8.58 0.00 -5.66
N GLN A 251 -8.78 0.02 -4.33
CA GLN A 251 -9.45 -1.07 -3.62
C GLN A 251 -10.93 -1.21 -4.05
N VAL A 252 -11.63 -0.10 -4.24
CA VAL A 252 -13.01 -0.11 -4.77
C VAL A 252 -13.05 -0.71 -6.16
N ALA A 253 -12.08 -0.41 -7.03
CA ALA A 253 -11.98 -1.01 -8.36
C ALA A 253 -11.81 -2.53 -8.30
N PHE A 254 -10.97 -3.05 -7.40
CA PHE A 254 -10.83 -4.50 -7.19
C PHE A 254 -12.15 -5.14 -6.76
N ILE A 255 -12.89 -4.51 -5.85
CA ILE A 255 -14.20 -5.02 -5.41
C ILE A 255 -15.18 -5.06 -6.59
N ILE A 256 -15.23 -4.03 -7.43
CA ILE A 256 -16.11 -3.99 -8.60
C ILE A 256 -15.73 -5.08 -9.61
N ILE A 257 -14.44 -5.30 -9.86
CA ILE A 257 -13.96 -6.38 -10.75
C ILE A 257 -14.37 -7.75 -10.21
N THR A 258 -14.23 -7.96 -8.91
CA THR A 258 -14.68 -9.19 -8.24
C THR A 258 -16.20 -9.39 -8.39
N ILE A 259 -17.00 -8.33 -8.24
CA ILE A 259 -18.47 -8.41 -8.46
C ILE A 259 -18.78 -8.79 -9.91
N ILE A 260 -18.07 -8.23 -10.90
CA ILE A 260 -18.24 -8.59 -12.31
C ILE A 260 -17.90 -10.07 -12.54
N ALA A 261 -16.82 -10.57 -11.95
CA ALA A 261 -16.40 -11.95 -12.02
C ALA A 261 -17.44 -12.90 -11.39
N ASN A 262 -17.94 -12.55 -10.20
CA ASN A 262 -18.94 -13.35 -9.47
C ASN A 262 -20.25 -13.55 -10.29
N ARG A 263 -20.64 -12.54 -11.07
CA ARG A 263 -21.83 -12.63 -11.95
C ARG A 263 -21.64 -13.59 -13.13
N ARG A 264 -20.41 -14.01 -13.43
CA ARG A 264 -20.10 -14.98 -14.50
C ARG A 264 -20.10 -16.44 -14.02
N GLY A 265 -20.26 -16.66 -12.72
CA GLY A 265 -20.32 -17.99 -12.12
C GLY A 265 -19.15 -18.33 -11.21
N LEU A 266 -19.29 -19.45 -10.50
CA LEU A 266 -18.39 -19.84 -9.41
C LEU A 266 -16.94 -20.06 -9.88
N SER A 267 -16.75 -20.77 -11.00
CA SER A 267 -15.40 -21.04 -11.52
C SER A 267 -14.66 -19.78 -11.95
N VAL A 268 -15.38 -18.81 -12.55
CA VAL A 268 -14.81 -17.50 -12.91
C VAL A 268 -14.45 -16.70 -11.66
N ALA A 269 -15.33 -16.66 -10.68
CA ALA A 269 -15.09 -15.99 -9.41
C ALA A 269 -13.85 -16.55 -8.68
N ALA A 270 -13.73 -17.87 -8.61
CA ALA A 270 -12.58 -18.56 -8.02
C ALA A 270 -11.28 -18.23 -8.78
N ALA A 271 -11.31 -18.31 -10.11
CA ALA A 271 -10.15 -18.03 -10.97
C ALA A 271 -9.65 -16.58 -10.80
N VAL A 272 -10.57 -15.60 -10.85
CA VAL A 272 -10.24 -14.19 -10.67
C VAL A 272 -9.69 -13.93 -9.25
N GLY A 273 -10.34 -14.48 -8.21
CA GLY A 273 -9.89 -14.33 -6.83
C GLY A 273 -8.49 -14.89 -6.56
N ILE A 274 -8.14 -16.03 -7.16
CA ILE A 274 -6.79 -16.61 -7.07
C ILE A 274 -5.78 -15.68 -7.77
N VAL A 275 -6.10 -15.25 -8.99
CA VAL A 275 -5.20 -14.39 -9.76
C VAL A 275 -4.97 -13.05 -9.10
N GLU A 276 -5.99 -12.42 -8.50
CA GLU A 276 -5.85 -11.17 -7.76
C GLU A 276 -4.88 -11.29 -6.57
N LYS A 277 -4.88 -12.43 -5.87
CA LYS A 277 -3.90 -12.70 -4.82
C LYS A 277 -2.48 -12.80 -5.38
N ILE A 278 -2.29 -13.52 -6.48
CA ILE A 278 -0.98 -13.64 -7.14
C ILE A 278 -0.49 -12.25 -7.59
N ILE A 279 -1.34 -11.48 -8.24
CA ILE A 279 -1.03 -10.11 -8.70
C ILE A 279 -0.66 -9.21 -7.53
N SER A 280 -1.35 -9.32 -6.39
CA SER A 280 -1.02 -8.53 -5.20
C SER A 280 0.42 -8.75 -4.72
N PHE A 281 0.94 -9.99 -4.80
CA PHE A 281 2.35 -10.27 -4.53
C PHE A 281 3.29 -9.65 -5.56
N LEU A 282 2.95 -9.74 -6.83
CA LEU A 282 3.79 -9.21 -7.91
C LEU A 282 3.83 -7.67 -7.89
N PHE A 283 2.76 -7.02 -7.43
CA PHE A 283 2.69 -5.56 -7.28
C PHE A 283 3.46 -5.01 -6.08
N LEU A 284 4.05 -5.86 -5.24
CA LEU A 284 4.94 -5.38 -4.17
C LEU A 284 6.13 -4.60 -4.73
N VAL A 285 6.66 -4.97 -5.91
CA VAL A 285 7.78 -4.26 -6.54
C VAL A 285 7.36 -2.87 -7.05
N PRO A 286 6.32 -2.72 -7.89
CA PRO A 286 5.79 -1.40 -8.25
C PRO A 286 5.47 -0.50 -7.04
N SER A 287 4.81 -1.04 -6.02
CA SER A 287 4.46 -0.29 -4.81
C SER A 287 5.69 0.17 -4.02
N SER A 288 6.74 -0.66 -3.98
CA SER A 288 8.00 -0.27 -3.33
C SER A 288 8.71 0.86 -4.09
N MET A 289 8.58 0.92 -5.42
CA MET A 289 9.14 2.01 -6.23
C MET A 289 8.40 3.33 -5.98
N LEU A 290 7.08 3.33 -5.83
CA LEU A 290 6.33 4.54 -5.43
C LEU A 290 6.92 5.16 -4.16
N SER A 291 7.06 4.37 -3.10
CA SER A 291 7.58 4.86 -1.82
C SER A 291 9.06 5.24 -1.89
N THR A 292 9.86 4.48 -2.62
CA THR A 292 11.29 4.76 -2.80
C THR A 292 11.49 6.07 -3.54
N VAL A 293 10.80 6.29 -4.66
CA VAL A 293 10.88 7.53 -5.44
C VAL A 293 10.36 8.72 -4.63
N SER A 294 9.29 8.52 -3.84
CA SER A 294 8.78 9.58 -2.95
C SER A 294 9.82 10.02 -1.92
N ALA A 295 10.47 9.09 -1.25
CA ALA A 295 11.42 9.41 -0.18
C ALA A 295 12.73 9.99 -0.74
N LEU A 296 13.36 9.30 -1.70
CA LEU A 296 14.61 9.72 -2.32
C LEU A 296 14.42 11.02 -3.13
N GLY A 297 13.33 11.09 -3.89
CA GLY A 297 12.97 12.29 -4.65
C GLY A 297 12.77 13.50 -3.74
N ALA A 298 12.04 13.34 -2.63
CA ALA A 298 11.80 14.42 -1.67
C ALA A 298 13.11 14.96 -1.06
N GLN A 299 14.04 14.08 -0.66
CA GLN A 299 15.34 14.52 -0.14
C GLN A 299 16.17 15.26 -1.21
N ASN A 300 16.20 14.73 -2.44
CA ASN A 300 16.95 15.38 -3.52
C ASN A 300 16.34 16.74 -3.93
N MET A 301 15.02 16.82 -4.01
CA MET A 301 14.33 18.09 -4.28
C MET A 301 14.50 19.09 -3.14
N GLY A 302 14.50 18.63 -1.87
CA GLY A 302 14.81 19.47 -0.74
C GLY A 302 16.24 20.04 -0.77
N ALA A 303 17.18 19.26 -1.28
CA ALA A 303 18.57 19.69 -1.52
C ALA A 303 18.77 20.53 -2.79
N GLY A 304 17.71 20.87 -3.53
CA GLY A 304 17.79 21.58 -4.80
C GLY A 304 18.29 20.74 -5.99
N LYS A 305 18.50 19.42 -5.80
CA LYS A 305 19.07 18.49 -6.80
C LYS A 305 17.98 17.86 -7.67
N TYR A 306 17.23 18.68 -8.40
CA TYR A 306 16.09 18.21 -9.23
C TYR A 306 16.50 17.23 -10.34
N GLU A 307 17.66 17.44 -10.97
CA GLU A 307 18.17 16.53 -12.00
C GLU A 307 18.44 15.13 -11.44
N ARG A 308 18.90 15.05 -10.19
CA ARG A 308 19.12 13.79 -9.52
C ARG A 308 17.79 13.12 -9.14
N ALA A 309 16.75 13.89 -8.82
CA ALA A 309 15.40 13.36 -8.63
C ALA A 309 14.85 12.77 -9.93
N ASP A 310 15.14 13.38 -11.10
CA ASP A 310 14.78 12.83 -12.42
C ASP A 310 15.54 11.52 -12.71
N GLN A 311 16.82 11.43 -12.34
CA GLN A 311 17.58 10.18 -12.46
C GLN A 311 16.98 9.08 -11.57
N ILE A 312 16.58 9.39 -10.33
CA ILE A 312 15.92 8.44 -9.43
C ILE A 312 14.65 7.88 -10.08
N LEU A 313 13.80 8.76 -10.67
CA LEU A 313 12.61 8.33 -11.39
C LEU A 313 12.95 7.37 -12.54
N ARG A 314 13.93 7.72 -13.39
CA ARG A 314 14.31 6.88 -14.54
C ARG A 314 14.84 5.52 -14.12
N TYR A 315 15.72 5.46 -13.11
CA TYR A 315 16.26 4.20 -12.63
C TYR A 315 15.18 3.35 -11.94
N ALA A 316 14.30 3.94 -11.16
CA ALA A 316 13.19 3.23 -10.52
C ALA A 316 12.23 2.65 -11.56
N MET A 317 11.88 3.41 -12.61
CA MET A 317 11.10 2.91 -13.75
C MET A 317 11.82 1.76 -14.45
N GLY A 318 13.13 1.89 -14.70
CA GLY A 318 13.92 0.83 -15.34
C GLY A 318 13.92 -0.48 -14.54
N ILE A 319 14.06 -0.41 -13.21
CA ILE A 319 13.98 -1.57 -12.31
C ILE A 319 12.58 -2.21 -12.38
N ALA A 320 11.52 -1.39 -12.24
CA ALA A 320 10.16 -1.88 -12.20
C ALA A 320 9.71 -2.45 -13.55
N VAL A 321 10.07 -1.81 -14.66
CA VAL A 321 9.79 -2.31 -16.02
C VAL A 321 10.57 -3.59 -16.30
N GLY A 322 11.86 -3.65 -15.94
CA GLY A 322 12.68 -4.85 -16.09
C GLY A 322 12.09 -6.04 -15.31
N PHE A 323 11.70 -5.83 -14.06
CA PHE A 323 11.00 -6.83 -13.28
C PHE A 323 9.66 -7.23 -13.92
N GLY A 324 8.83 -6.25 -14.31
CA GLY A 324 7.54 -6.48 -14.93
C GLY A 324 7.65 -7.28 -16.25
N LEU A 325 8.65 -6.98 -17.08
CA LEU A 325 8.93 -7.74 -18.31
C LEU A 325 9.30 -9.19 -18.03
N ILE A 326 10.24 -9.42 -17.10
CA ILE A 326 10.68 -10.78 -16.75
C ILE A 326 9.48 -11.59 -16.24
N VAL A 327 8.71 -11.04 -15.30
CA VAL A 327 7.57 -11.74 -14.72
C VAL A 327 6.47 -11.94 -15.76
N SER A 328 6.18 -10.94 -16.62
CA SER A 328 5.16 -11.06 -17.65
C SER A 328 5.52 -12.19 -18.64
N LEU A 329 6.76 -12.28 -19.09
CA LEU A 329 7.21 -13.34 -19.99
C LEU A 329 7.17 -14.71 -19.32
N LEU A 330 7.60 -14.83 -18.07
CA LEU A 330 7.52 -16.07 -17.32
C LEU A 330 6.07 -16.56 -17.17
N ILE A 331 5.15 -15.67 -16.79
CA ILE A 331 3.73 -16.01 -16.61
C ILE A 331 3.07 -16.46 -17.92
N GLN A 332 3.50 -15.95 -19.10
CA GLN A 332 2.97 -16.49 -20.37
C GLN A 332 3.23 -18.00 -20.49
N ILE A 333 4.33 -18.50 -19.95
CA ILE A 333 4.74 -19.91 -20.03
C ILE A 333 4.12 -20.72 -18.87
N ILE A 334 4.21 -20.23 -17.63
CA ILE A 334 3.89 -21.00 -16.42
C ILE A 334 2.55 -20.61 -15.78
N ALA A 335 1.65 -19.91 -16.48
CA ALA A 335 0.37 -19.46 -15.90
C ALA A 335 -0.45 -20.58 -15.29
N GLY A 336 -0.61 -21.73 -15.98
CA GLY A 336 -1.35 -22.88 -15.49
C GLY A 336 -0.75 -23.45 -14.20
N PRO A 337 0.52 -23.85 -14.18
CA PRO A 337 1.20 -24.29 -12.96
C PRO A 337 1.08 -23.31 -11.78
N VAL A 338 1.21 -22.00 -12.02
CA VAL A 338 1.12 -20.98 -10.95
C VAL A 338 -0.29 -20.92 -10.34
N VAL A 339 -1.35 -20.95 -11.17
CA VAL A 339 -2.74 -21.02 -10.67
C VAL A 339 -2.99 -22.36 -10.00
N GLY A 340 -2.43 -23.45 -10.53
CA GLY A 340 -2.54 -24.81 -9.99
C GLY A 340 -1.93 -24.99 -8.59
N LEU A 341 -1.09 -24.06 -8.10
CA LEU A 341 -0.65 -24.06 -6.71
C LEU A 341 -1.79 -23.78 -5.71
N PHE A 342 -2.88 -23.17 -6.16
CA PHE A 342 -3.99 -22.75 -5.31
C PHE A 342 -5.25 -23.60 -5.48
N THR A 343 -5.36 -24.41 -6.54
CA THR A 343 -6.53 -25.22 -6.83
C THR A 343 -6.17 -26.44 -7.69
N THR A 344 -6.94 -27.51 -7.56
CA THR A 344 -6.85 -28.71 -8.40
C THR A 344 -7.94 -28.76 -9.49
N ASP A 345 -8.89 -27.83 -9.47
CA ASP A 345 -9.98 -27.75 -10.47
C ASP A 345 -9.42 -27.30 -11.83
N ALA A 346 -9.50 -28.19 -12.82
CA ALA A 346 -8.95 -27.94 -14.16
C ALA A 346 -9.62 -26.74 -14.86
N THR A 347 -10.92 -26.49 -14.64
CA THR A 347 -11.64 -25.35 -15.21
C THR A 347 -11.15 -24.03 -14.59
N VAL A 348 -10.97 -23.99 -13.27
CA VAL A 348 -10.44 -22.81 -12.55
C VAL A 348 -9.00 -22.54 -12.98
N ILE A 349 -8.18 -23.58 -13.14
CA ILE A 349 -6.79 -23.44 -13.63
C ILE A 349 -6.77 -22.83 -15.04
N LEU A 350 -7.62 -23.34 -15.94
CA LEU A 350 -7.68 -22.84 -17.32
C LEU A 350 -8.11 -21.35 -17.37
N LEU A 351 -9.20 -21.03 -16.69
CA LEU A 351 -9.73 -19.66 -16.63
C LEU A 351 -8.77 -18.69 -15.95
N GLY A 352 -8.15 -19.12 -14.85
CA GLY A 352 -7.14 -18.33 -14.13
C GLY A 352 -5.89 -18.11 -14.98
N ALA A 353 -5.43 -19.11 -15.71
CA ALA A 353 -4.31 -18.97 -16.64
C ALA A 353 -4.60 -17.98 -17.77
N GLN A 354 -5.82 -17.99 -18.32
CA GLN A 354 -6.25 -16.99 -19.30
C GLN A 354 -6.25 -15.57 -18.70
N TYR A 355 -6.84 -15.42 -17.51
CA TYR A 355 -6.95 -14.12 -16.85
C TYR A 355 -5.58 -13.53 -16.49
N ILE A 356 -4.68 -14.32 -15.87
CA ILE A 356 -3.37 -13.83 -15.45
C ILE A 356 -2.49 -13.49 -16.66
N ARG A 357 -2.55 -14.25 -17.76
CA ARG A 357 -1.80 -13.94 -19.00
C ARG A 357 -2.17 -12.56 -19.57
N GLY A 358 -3.43 -12.18 -19.51
CA GLY A 358 -3.87 -10.84 -19.89
C GLY A 358 -3.48 -9.78 -18.87
N TYR A 359 -3.72 -10.06 -17.58
CA TYR A 359 -3.54 -9.10 -16.50
C TYR A 359 -2.07 -8.77 -16.23
N ILE A 360 -1.15 -9.73 -16.36
CA ILE A 360 0.25 -9.57 -15.91
C ILE A 360 0.99 -8.41 -16.60
N TRP A 361 0.58 -8.02 -17.82
CA TRP A 361 1.13 -6.86 -18.52
C TRP A 361 0.93 -5.56 -17.74
N ASP A 362 -0.07 -5.53 -16.87
CA ASP A 362 -0.29 -4.42 -15.94
C ASP A 362 0.90 -4.17 -15.02
N CYS A 363 1.69 -5.20 -14.67
CA CYS A 363 2.86 -5.07 -13.82
C CYS A 363 3.92 -4.12 -14.41
N ILE A 364 4.05 -4.09 -15.76
CA ILE A 364 4.95 -3.18 -16.47
C ILE A 364 4.45 -1.75 -16.36
N PHE A 365 3.18 -1.53 -16.69
CA PHE A 365 2.57 -0.20 -16.68
C PHE A 365 2.44 0.34 -15.26
N ALA A 366 2.10 -0.51 -14.29
CA ALA A 366 2.07 -0.16 -12.87
C ALA A 366 3.45 0.28 -12.39
N GLY A 367 4.52 -0.40 -12.79
CA GLY A 367 5.89 -0.01 -12.46
C GLY A 367 6.22 1.42 -12.90
N VAL A 368 5.72 1.82 -14.06
CA VAL A 368 5.92 3.18 -14.59
C VAL A 368 5.07 4.20 -13.84
N HIS A 369 3.74 4.02 -13.80
CA HIS A 369 2.87 5.05 -13.21
C HIS A 369 3.02 5.15 -11.68
N PHE A 370 3.36 4.08 -10.96
CA PHE A 370 3.69 4.16 -9.53
C PHE A 370 4.99 4.94 -9.28
N SER A 371 6.01 4.76 -10.14
CA SER A 371 7.23 5.56 -10.07
C SER A 371 6.94 7.05 -10.31
N PHE A 372 6.09 7.39 -11.30
CA PHE A 372 5.62 8.75 -11.50
C PHE A 372 4.81 9.29 -10.31
N SER A 373 3.92 8.48 -9.74
CA SER A 373 3.16 8.86 -8.54
C SER A 373 4.10 9.23 -7.39
N GLY A 374 5.15 8.42 -7.18
CA GLY A 374 6.21 8.73 -6.21
C GLY A 374 6.90 10.06 -6.50
N TYR A 375 7.21 10.32 -7.76
CA TYR A 375 7.83 11.58 -8.20
C TYR A 375 6.91 12.78 -7.98
N PHE A 376 5.62 12.66 -8.33
CA PHE A 376 4.63 13.72 -8.11
C PHE A 376 4.43 14.00 -6.61
N CYS A 377 4.44 12.98 -5.77
CA CYS A 377 4.46 13.16 -4.31
C CYS A 377 5.70 13.94 -3.86
N ALA A 378 6.90 13.52 -4.31
CA ALA A 378 8.15 14.19 -4.01
C ALA A 378 8.15 15.64 -4.51
N TYR A 379 7.51 15.93 -5.62
CA TYR A 379 7.35 17.28 -6.19
C TYR A 379 6.24 18.10 -5.48
N GLY A 380 5.43 17.47 -4.60
CA GLY A 380 4.31 18.10 -3.88
C GLY A 380 3.07 18.32 -4.73
N LYS A 381 2.89 17.47 -5.75
CA LYS A 381 1.79 17.47 -6.70
C LYS A 381 1.08 16.12 -6.73
N SER A 382 0.80 15.57 -5.54
CA SER A 382 0.15 14.27 -5.37
C SER A 382 -1.28 14.24 -5.94
N GLU A 383 -1.93 15.39 -6.12
CA GLU A 383 -3.20 15.48 -6.82
C GLU A 383 -3.13 14.89 -8.24
N ILE A 384 -1.98 14.99 -8.91
CA ILE A 384 -1.78 14.39 -10.24
C ILE A 384 -1.84 12.87 -10.14
N SER A 385 -1.25 12.29 -9.07
CA SER A 385 -1.30 10.85 -8.83
C SER A 385 -2.73 10.35 -8.66
N PHE A 386 -3.53 11.06 -7.89
CA PHE A 386 -4.95 10.73 -7.71
C PHE A 386 -5.73 10.82 -9.03
N VAL A 387 -5.57 11.93 -9.76
CA VAL A 387 -6.35 12.21 -10.97
C VAL A 387 -6.07 11.19 -12.08
N HIS A 388 -4.79 10.87 -12.36
CA HIS A 388 -4.51 9.90 -13.45
C HIS A 388 -5.05 8.50 -13.11
N ASN A 389 -4.96 8.07 -11.83
CA ASN A 389 -5.53 6.80 -11.41
C ASN A 389 -7.05 6.80 -11.50
N LEU A 390 -7.71 7.86 -11.02
CA LEU A 390 -9.16 7.98 -11.06
C LEU A 390 -9.68 7.90 -12.50
N ILE A 391 -9.08 8.65 -13.43
CA ILE A 391 -9.44 8.63 -14.84
C ILE A 391 -9.24 7.23 -15.43
N ALA A 392 -8.10 6.60 -15.18
CA ALA A 392 -7.80 5.26 -15.69
C ALA A 392 -8.79 4.20 -15.17
N ILE A 393 -9.15 4.28 -13.89
CA ILE A 393 -10.09 3.34 -13.26
C ILE A 393 -11.50 3.53 -13.84
N LEU A 394 -12.01 4.76 -13.86
CA LEU A 394 -13.40 5.04 -14.24
C LEU A 394 -13.63 4.99 -15.75
N CYS A 395 -12.67 5.42 -16.56
CA CYS A 395 -12.86 5.53 -18.01
C CYS A 395 -12.42 4.28 -18.77
N VAL A 396 -11.47 3.48 -18.24
CA VAL A 396 -10.90 2.35 -18.98
C VAL A 396 -10.98 1.05 -18.19
N ARG A 397 -10.45 1.00 -16.95
CA ARG A 397 -10.31 -0.27 -16.22
C ARG A 397 -11.68 -0.91 -15.94
N ILE A 398 -12.58 -0.23 -15.25
CA ILE A 398 -13.90 -0.77 -14.90
C ILE A 398 -14.77 -0.99 -16.15
N PRO A 399 -14.95 0.01 -17.05
CA PRO A 399 -15.74 -0.19 -18.27
C PRO A 399 -15.16 -1.28 -19.17
N GLY A 400 -13.83 -1.32 -19.32
CA GLY A 400 -13.14 -2.32 -20.14
C GLY A 400 -13.35 -3.74 -19.61
N VAL A 401 -13.20 -3.95 -18.30
CA VAL A 401 -13.46 -5.25 -17.65
C VAL A 401 -14.94 -5.65 -17.83
N TYR A 402 -15.87 -4.71 -17.63
CA TYR A 402 -17.28 -4.97 -17.79
C TYR A 402 -17.64 -5.34 -19.25
N LEU A 403 -17.19 -4.56 -20.24
CA LEU A 403 -17.46 -4.79 -21.65
C LEU A 403 -16.84 -6.11 -22.12
N THR A 404 -15.57 -6.36 -21.81
CA THR A 404 -14.89 -7.60 -22.22
C THR A 404 -15.52 -8.82 -21.56
N SER A 405 -16.03 -8.69 -20.32
CA SER A 405 -16.75 -9.77 -19.65
C SER A 405 -18.06 -10.15 -20.32
N LYS A 406 -18.67 -9.21 -21.06
CA LYS A 406 -19.93 -9.42 -21.83
C LYS A 406 -19.66 -9.90 -23.26
N ILE A 407 -18.66 -9.32 -23.93
CA ILE A 407 -18.35 -9.59 -25.34
C ILE A 407 -17.65 -10.96 -25.50
N PHE A 408 -16.84 -11.36 -24.52
CA PHE A 408 -16.07 -12.59 -24.56
C PHE A 408 -16.45 -13.53 -23.39
N PRO A 409 -17.63 -14.19 -23.45
CA PRO A 409 -18.10 -15.03 -22.36
C PRO A 409 -17.26 -16.29 -22.14
N ASP A 410 -16.57 -16.79 -23.18
CA ASP A 410 -15.86 -18.06 -23.16
C ASP A 410 -14.41 -17.95 -22.70
N THR A 411 -13.88 -16.73 -22.54
CA THR A 411 -12.48 -16.51 -22.15
C THR A 411 -12.32 -15.35 -21.18
N LEU A 412 -11.31 -15.44 -20.30
CA LEU A 412 -10.97 -14.37 -19.36
C LEU A 412 -9.77 -13.53 -19.79
N PHE A 413 -9.08 -13.90 -20.86
CA PHE A 413 -7.89 -13.17 -21.33
C PHE A 413 -8.18 -11.69 -21.64
N PRO A 414 -9.25 -11.33 -22.40
CA PRO A 414 -9.58 -9.93 -22.68
C PRO A 414 -9.96 -9.14 -21.41
N MET A 415 -10.59 -9.80 -20.43
CA MET A 415 -10.92 -9.19 -19.15
C MET A 415 -9.64 -8.85 -18.34
N GLY A 416 -8.64 -9.73 -18.35
CA GLY A 416 -7.33 -9.46 -17.77
C GLY A 416 -6.60 -8.33 -18.48
N LEU A 417 -6.60 -8.32 -19.82
CA LEU A 417 -5.94 -7.29 -20.63
C LEU A 417 -6.57 -5.89 -20.44
N ALA A 418 -7.89 -5.83 -20.19
CA ALA A 418 -8.58 -4.58 -19.92
C ALA A 418 -8.07 -3.88 -18.65
N THR A 419 -7.59 -4.63 -17.64
CA THR A 419 -6.95 -4.05 -16.47
C THR A 419 -5.63 -3.38 -16.82
N ALA A 420 -4.80 -4.02 -17.65
CA ALA A 420 -3.53 -3.50 -18.12
C ALA A 420 -3.70 -2.25 -19.01
N THR A 421 -4.73 -2.18 -19.84
CA THR A 421 -5.01 -0.98 -20.66
C THR A 421 -5.39 0.23 -19.81
N GLY A 422 -6.03 0.03 -18.65
CA GLY A 422 -6.25 1.10 -17.68
C GLY A 422 -4.95 1.72 -17.19
N SER A 423 -3.99 0.89 -16.81
CA SER A 423 -2.67 1.38 -16.36
C SER A 423 -1.86 2.02 -17.49
N LEU A 424 -2.02 1.57 -18.74
CA LEU A 424 -1.42 2.23 -19.89
C LEU A 424 -1.93 3.67 -20.05
N LEU A 425 -3.22 3.92 -19.87
CA LEU A 425 -3.77 5.29 -19.85
C LEU A 425 -3.14 6.11 -18.73
N SER A 426 -2.99 5.54 -17.52
CA SER A 426 -2.27 6.20 -16.43
C SER A 426 -0.85 6.61 -16.82
N VAL A 427 -0.10 5.74 -17.51
CA VAL A 427 1.26 6.04 -17.99
C VAL A 427 1.25 7.23 -18.96
N ILE A 428 0.32 7.25 -19.91
CA ILE A 428 0.21 8.35 -20.89
C ILE A 428 -0.05 9.68 -20.17
N ILE A 429 -1.01 9.71 -19.24
CA ILE A 429 -1.32 10.91 -18.45
C ILE A 429 -0.11 11.35 -17.63
N CYS A 430 0.60 10.41 -17.00
CA CYS A 430 1.81 10.70 -16.22
C CYS A 430 2.91 11.33 -17.09
N MET A 431 3.14 10.81 -18.29
CA MET A 431 4.15 11.39 -19.22
C MET A 431 3.80 12.80 -19.64
N ILE A 432 2.53 13.07 -19.95
CA ILE A 432 2.04 14.42 -20.30
C ILE A 432 2.22 15.38 -19.11
N ALA A 433 1.81 14.94 -17.92
CA ALA A 433 1.93 15.74 -16.69
C ALA A 433 3.39 16.02 -16.34
N PHE A 434 4.28 15.04 -16.48
CA PHE A 434 5.71 15.23 -16.27
C PHE A 434 6.30 16.24 -17.26
N GLY A 435 5.97 16.13 -18.54
CA GLY A 435 6.40 17.07 -19.57
C GLY A 435 5.94 18.51 -19.26
N TRP A 436 4.70 18.68 -18.81
CA TRP A 436 4.17 19.97 -18.38
C TRP A 436 4.91 20.54 -17.16
N LEU A 437 5.19 19.71 -16.13
CA LEU A 437 5.96 20.15 -14.97
C LEU A 437 7.37 20.60 -15.35
N LYS A 438 8.04 19.88 -16.25
CA LYS A 438 9.39 20.25 -16.71
C LYS A 438 9.43 21.54 -17.53
N ARG A 439 8.40 21.80 -18.35
CA ARG A 439 8.28 23.09 -19.05
C ARG A 439 8.13 24.26 -18.08
N LYS A 440 7.27 24.09 -17.05
CA LYS A 440 7.07 25.10 -16.00
C LYS A 440 8.35 25.36 -15.19
N GLU A 441 9.12 24.32 -14.90
CA GLU A 441 10.41 24.43 -14.18
C GLU A 441 11.43 25.22 -15.00
N LYS A 442 11.54 24.93 -16.31
CA LYS A 442 12.43 25.67 -17.22
C LYS A 442 12.04 27.15 -17.35
N GLN A 443 10.75 27.46 -17.40
CA GLN A 443 10.26 28.85 -17.44
C GLN A 443 10.64 29.62 -16.17
N LYS A 444 10.45 29.02 -14.99
CA LYS A 444 10.82 29.65 -13.73
C LYS A 444 12.34 29.92 -13.61
N ARG A 445 13.18 29.00 -14.13
CA ARG A 445 14.65 29.18 -14.15
C ARG A 445 15.11 30.26 -15.12
N LYS A 446 14.31 30.60 -16.15
CA LYS A 446 14.61 31.66 -17.09
C LYS A 446 14.16 33.04 -16.59
N SER A 447 13.22 33.08 -15.65
CA SER A 447 12.66 34.30 -15.07
C SER A 447 13.27 34.69 -13.71
N ALA A 448 14.12 33.84 -13.13
CA ALA A 448 14.95 34.10 -11.95
C ALA A 448 16.39 34.35 -12.35
#